data_57465abdd1e6dd59c5502eee6acb1498
#
_entry.id   57465abdd1e6dd59c5502eee6acb1498
#
_cell.length_a   1.000
_cell.length_b   1.000
_cell.length_c   1.000
_cell.angle_alpha   90.00
_cell.angle_beta   90.00
_cell.angle_gamma   90.00
#
_symmetry.space_group_name_H-M   'P 1'
#
loop_
_entity.id
_entity.type
_entity.pdbx_description
1 polymer ?
#
loop_
_entity_poly.entity_id
_entity_poly.type
_entity_poly.pdbx_seq_one_letter_code
_entity_poly.pdbx_strand_id
1 'polypeptide(L)'
;MIRRLDGGYELDDDPARIDVEAVFRFLHDESYWAKNRPRDRVEEQLAAAGRLVGLYGPDGALCGFSRTVANVQGLAYLADLFVLAPHRGRGLGVELVRETVERGPYAHLRWLVKTEDAQELYARFGFEPPEERLLERAPRPDLHASRQP
;
A
#
# COMPACT_ATOMS: atom_id res chain seq x y z
N MET A 1 4.26 11.62 -11.55
CA MET A 1 5.73 11.47 -11.38
C MET A 1 6.11 10.08 -11.85
N ILE A 2 7.13 9.95 -12.65
CA ILE A 2 7.62 8.66 -13.11
C ILE A 2 9.06 8.49 -12.63
N ARG A 3 9.35 7.38 -11.95
CA ARG A 3 10.71 6.97 -11.58
C ARG A 3 11.06 5.67 -12.29
N ARG A 4 12.08 5.72 -13.12
CA ARG A 4 12.58 4.55 -13.84
C ARG A 4 13.51 3.75 -12.96
N LEU A 5 13.38 2.44 -13.02
CA LEU A 5 14.19 1.45 -12.33
C LEU A 5 14.92 0.56 -13.34
N ASP A 6 15.90 -0.18 -12.87
CA ASP A 6 16.63 -1.14 -13.69
C ASP A 6 15.70 -2.22 -14.26
N GLY A 7 16.04 -2.77 -15.42
CA GLY A 7 15.27 -3.83 -16.06
C GLY A 7 13.98 -3.38 -16.72
N GLY A 8 13.82 -2.07 -16.96
CA GLY A 8 12.64 -1.54 -17.66
C GLY A 8 11.41 -1.34 -16.76
N TYR A 9 11.57 -1.46 -15.46
CA TYR A 9 10.49 -1.17 -14.49
C TYR A 9 10.37 0.33 -14.24
N GLU A 10 9.18 0.74 -13.81
CA GLU A 10 8.95 2.12 -13.38
C GLU A 10 7.93 2.22 -12.26
N LEU A 11 8.08 3.24 -11.45
CA LEU A 11 7.11 3.64 -10.41
C LEU A 11 6.41 4.91 -10.85
N ASP A 12 5.11 4.98 -10.64
CA ASP A 12 4.32 6.17 -10.93
C ASP A 12 3.20 6.33 -9.90
N ASP A 13 2.98 7.55 -9.47
CA ASP A 13 1.93 7.90 -8.52
C ASP A 13 0.71 8.58 -9.18
N ASP A 14 0.59 8.49 -10.50
CA ASP A 14 -0.62 8.92 -11.20
C ASP A 14 -1.77 7.95 -10.92
N PRO A 15 -2.81 8.35 -10.17
CA PRO A 15 -3.92 7.46 -9.87
C PRO A 15 -4.70 6.99 -11.10
N ALA A 16 -4.65 7.74 -12.20
CA ALA A 16 -5.31 7.36 -13.44
C ALA A 16 -4.68 6.13 -14.11
N ARG A 17 -3.42 5.81 -13.79
CA ARG A 17 -2.74 4.61 -14.29
C ARG A 17 -3.05 3.35 -13.50
N ILE A 18 -3.68 3.45 -12.34
CA ILE A 18 -3.93 2.27 -11.50
C ILE A 18 -4.94 1.35 -12.17
N ASP A 19 -4.51 0.12 -12.45
CA ASP A 19 -5.38 -0.94 -12.92
C ASP A 19 -6.16 -1.52 -11.73
N VAL A 20 -7.36 -1.02 -11.51
CA VAL A 20 -8.22 -1.41 -10.39
C VAL A 20 -8.51 -2.92 -10.40
N GLU A 21 -8.69 -3.50 -11.59
CA GLU A 21 -8.94 -4.93 -11.73
C GLU A 21 -7.74 -5.75 -11.27
N ALA A 22 -6.54 -5.36 -11.65
CA ALA A 22 -5.32 -6.04 -11.23
C ALA A 22 -5.12 -5.94 -9.70
N VAL A 23 -5.38 -4.78 -9.12
CA VAL A 23 -5.30 -4.58 -7.66
C VAL A 23 -6.33 -5.47 -6.95
N PHE A 24 -7.58 -5.44 -7.37
CA PHE A 24 -8.65 -6.26 -6.77
C PHE A 24 -8.32 -7.75 -6.86
N ARG A 25 -7.88 -8.21 -8.02
CA ARG A 25 -7.54 -9.62 -8.25
C ARG A 25 -6.46 -10.10 -7.29
N PHE A 26 -5.39 -9.32 -7.12
CA PHE A 26 -4.34 -9.67 -6.16
C PHE A 26 -4.89 -9.72 -4.74
N LEU A 27 -5.61 -8.69 -4.31
CA LEU A 27 -6.12 -8.61 -2.94
C LEU A 27 -7.07 -9.77 -2.62
N HIS A 28 -7.94 -10.11 -3.55
CA HIS A 28 -8.91 -11.20 -3.41
C HIS A 28 -8.27 -12.59 -3.45
N ASP A 29 -7.37 -12.83 -4.42
CA ASP A 29 -6.87 -14.17 -4.71
C ASP A 29 -5.60 -14.52 -3.94
N GLU A 30 -4.73 -13.55 -3.69
CA GLU A 30 -3.37 -13.81 -3.22
C GLU A 30 -3.01 -13.18 -1.88
N SER A 31 -3.71 -12.12 -1.44
CA SER A 31 -3.39 -11.49 -0.15
C SER A 31 -3.97 -12.29 1.02
N TYR A 32 -3.26 -12.25 2.17
CA TYR A 32 -3.79 -12.81 3.41
C TYR A 32 -4.66 -11.80 4.17
N TRP A 33 -4.50 -10.50 3.88
CA TRP A 33 -5.13 -9.44 4.68
C TRP A 33 -6.43 -8.91 4.08
N ALA A 34 -6.73 -9.18 2.81
CA ALA A 34 -7.85 -8.55 2.11
C ALA A 34 -8.68 -9.49 1.25
N LYS A 35 -8.61 -10.81 1.45
CA LYS A 35 -9.36 -11.80 0.65
C LYS A 35 -10.87 -11.58 0.66
N ASN A 36 -11.39 -11.10 1.76
CA ASN A 36 -12.84 -10.90 1.94
C ASN A 36 -13.27 -9.45 1.72
N ARG A 37 -12.37 -8.59 1.22
CA ARG A 37 -12.69 -7.21 0.93
C ARG A 37 -13.49 -7.11 -0.36
N PRO A 38 -14.76 -6.62 -0.32
CA PRO A 38 -15.57 -6.51 -1.54
C PRO A 38 -14.98 -5.51 -2.52
N ARG A 39 -15.28 -5.68 -3.80
CA ARG A 39 -14.78 -4.82 -4.88
C ARG A 39 -15.14 -3.35 -4.68
N ASP A 40 -16.37 -3.05 -4.30
CA ASP A 40 -16.81 -1.67 -4.04
C ASP A 40 -16.00 -1.02 -2.91
N ARG A 41 -15.66 -1.79 -1.88
CA ARG A 41 -14.79 -1.31 -0.81
C ARG A 41 -13.38 -1.00 -1.31
N VAL A 42 -12.83 -1.84 -2.18
CA VAL A 42 -11.52 -1.59 -2.79
C VAL A 42 -11.57 -0.29 -3.60
N GLU A 43 -12.58 -0.10 -4.43
CA GLU A 43 -12.75 1.12 -5.22
C GLU A 43 -12.86 2.38 -4.35
N GLU A 44 -13.66 2.33 -3.28
CA GLU A 44 -13.77 3.42 -2.31
C GLU A 44 -12.43 3.76 -1.65
N GLN A 45 -11.67 2.73 -1.26
CA GLN A 45 -10.38 2.92 -0.61
C GLN A 45 -9.33 3.50 -1.57
N LEU A 46 -9.36 3.11 -2.84
CA LEU A 46 -8.48 3.70 -3.85
C LEU A 46 -8.82 5.18 -4.07
N ALA A 47 -10.11 5.49 -4.17
CA ALA A 47 -10.56 6.86 -4.38
C ALA A 47 -10.24 7.78 -3.19
N ALA A 48 -10.26 7.25 -1.97
CA ALA A 48 -10.00 8.00 -0.74
C ALA A 48 -8.55 8.00 -0.29
N ALA A 49 -7.65 7.32 -1.02
CA ALA A 49 -6.26 7.20 -0.62
C ALA A 49 -5.53 8.55 -0.60
N GLY A 50 -4.62 8.71 0.35
CA GLY A 50 -3.72 9.86 0.38
C GLY A 50 -2.70 9.81 -0.76
N ARG A 51 -2.21 8.61 -1.09
CA ARG A 51 -1.32 8.38 -2.24
C ARG A 51 -1.42 6.94 -2.69
N LEU A 52 -1.37 6.76 -4.01
CA LEU A 52 -1.23 5.45 -4.66
C LEU A 52 0.09 5.46 -5.43
N VAL A 53 0.86 4.37 -5.35
CA VAL A 53 2.03 4.18 -6.19
C VAL A 53 1.88 2.86 -6.93
N GLY A 54 1.90 2.92 -8.25
CA GLY A 54 1.93 1.74 -9.11
C GLY A 54 3.37 1.38 -9.50
N LEU A 55 3.66 0.10 -9.53
CA LEU A 55 4.88 -0.47 -10.11
C LEU A 55 4.50 -1.14 -11.43
N TYR A 56 5.17 -0.75 -12.50
CA TYR A 56 4.87 -1.21 -13.85
C TYR A 56 6.08 -1.96 -14.42
N GLY A 57 5.81 -3.09 -15.05
CA GLY A 57 6.84 -3.90 -15.71
C GLY A 57 7.27 -3.34 -17.07
N PRO A 58 8.25 -4.00 -17.71
CA PRO A 58 8.74 -3.60 -19.04
C PRO A 58 7.65 -3.61 -20.12
N ASP A 59 6.60 -4.40 -19.93
CA ASP A 59 5.43 -4.46 -20.82
C ASP A 59 4.40 -3.35 -20.55
N GLY A 60 4.64 -2.51 -19.55
CA GLY A 60 3.72 -1.44 -19.14
C GLY A 60 2.57 -1.88 -18.23
N ALA A 61 2.47 -3.18 -17.91
CA ALA A 61 1.42 -3.68 -17.03
C ALA A 61 1.73 -3.45 -15.55
N LEU A 62 0.70 -3.20 -14.75
CA LEU A 62 0.82 -3.08 -13.30
C LEU A 62 1.29 -4.43 -12.72
N CYS A 63 2.41 -4.42 -12.00
CA CYS A 63 2.97 -5.60 -11.36
C CYS A 63 3.26 -5.42 -9.86
N GLY A 64 2.93 -4.28 -9.32
CA GLY A 64 3.03 -3.97 -7.89
C GLY A 64 2.26 -2.70 -7.56
N PHE A 65 2.07 -2.47 -6.27
CA PHE A 65 1.19 -1.41 -5.84
C PHE A 65 1.39 -1.08 -4.37
N SER A 66 1.22 0.19 -4.01
CA SER A 66 1.06 0.59 -2.61
C SER A 66 -0.06 1.60 -2.44
N ARG A 67 -0.73 1.53 -1.29
CA ARG A 67 -1.78 2.47 -0.89
C ARG A 67 -1.45 3.07 0.47
N THR A 68 -1.40 4.39 0.51
CA THR A 68 -1.16 5.16 1.72
C THR A 68 -2.44 5.83 2.19
N VAL A 69 -2.77 5.65 3.45
CA VAL A 69 -3.75 6.47 4.16
C VAL A 69 -2.99 7.50 4.96
N ALA A 70 -3.23 8.78 4.72
CA ALA A 70 -2.47 9.83 5.41
C ALA A 70 -3.33 11.05 5.66
N ASN A 71 -2.93 11.76 6.70
CA ASN A 71 -3.40 13.11 6.92
C ASN A 71 -2.18 14.00 7.15
N VAL A 72 -2.20 15.19 6.57
CA VAL A 72 -1.08 16.13 6.55
C VAL A 72 -0.59 16.58 7.94
N GLN A 73 -1.30 16.23 9.00
CA GLN A 73 -1.01 16.72 10.34
C GLN A 73 -0.19 15.77 11.22
N GLY A 74 0.11 14.56 10.80
CA GLY A 74 1.03 13.79 11.60
C GLY A 74 1.11 12.29 11.42
N LEU A 75 0.22 11.63 10.68
CA LEU A 75 0.20 10.18 10.58
C LEU A 75 0.01 9.70 9.15
N ALA A 76 0.85 8.74 8.74
CA ALA A 76 0.66 7.96 7.52
C ALA A 76 0.59 6.47 7.86
N TYR A 77 -0.28 5.75 7.17
CA TYR A 77 -0.46 4.31 7.31
C TYR A 77 -0.30 3.64 5.95
N LEU A 78 0.63 2.69 5.88
CA LEU A 78 0.82 1.86 4.69
C LEU A 78 -0.21 0.72 4.75
N ALA A 79 -1.28 0.87 3.99
CA ALA A 79 -2.47 0.03 4.13
C ALA A 79 -2.43 -1.22 3.26
N ASP A 80 -1.92 -1.11 2.05
CA ASP A 80 -1.73 -2.23 1.12
C ASP A 80 -0.39 -2.04 0.40
N LEU A 81 0.37 -3.13 0.23
CA LEU A 81 1.57 -3.16 -0.59
C LEU A 81 1.79 -4.56 -1.11
N PHE A 82 2.02 -4.70 -2.41
CA PHE A 82 2.38 -5.98 -3.00
C PHE A 82 3.26 -5.82 -4.25
N VAL A 83 3.98 -6.88 -4.56
CA VAL A 83 4.61 -7.13 -5.85
C VAL A 83 4.12 -8.50 -6.32
N LEU A 84 3.67 -8.60 -7.58
CA LEU A 84 3.19 -9.86 -8.14
C LEU A 84 4.31 -10.90 -8.20
N ALA A 85 3.96 -12.16 -7.96
CA ALA A 85 4.91 -13.27 -7.82
C ALA A 85 5.96 -13.36 -8.95
N PRO A 86 5.61 -13.23 -10.24
CA PRO A 86 6.60 -13.30 -11.32
C PRO A 86 7.69 -12.23 -11.28
N HIS A 87 7.46 -11.15 -10.53
CA HIS A 87 8.36 -10.00 -10.45
C HIS A 87 9.15 -9.92 -9.15
N ARG A 88 8.94 -10.88 -8.23
CA ARG A 88 9.64 -10.94 -6.94
C ARG A 88 11.10 -11.37 -7.10
N GLY A 89 11.91 -11.10 -6.05
CA GLY A 89 13.32 -11.47 -6.05
C GLY A 89 14.23 -10.52 -6.85
N ARG A 90 13.75 -9.34 -7.19
CA ARG A 90 14.48 -8.32 -7.98
C ARG A 90 14.73 -7.01 -7.21
N GLY A 91 14.39 -6.96 -5.93
CA GLY A 91 14.50 -5.73 -5.13
C GLY A 91 13.39 -4.72 -5.38
N LEU A 92 12.34 -5.07 -6.12
CA LEU A 92 11.25 -4.15 -6.47
C LEU A 92 10.39 -3.78 -5.26
N GLY A 93 10.21 -4.69 -4.31
CA GLY A 93 9.51 -4.40 -3.06
C GLY A 93 10.24 -3.32 -2.25
N VAL A 94 11.55 -3.38 -2.18
CA VAL A 94 12.38 -2.36 -1.53
C VAL A 94 12.20 -1.00 -2.21
N GLU A 95 12.25 -0.95 -3.54
CA GLU A 95 12.06 0.30 -4.29
C GLU A 95 10.64 0.87 -4.11
N LEU A 96 9.63 0.01 -4.06
CA LEU A 96 8.25 0.43 -3.85
C LEU A 96 8.06 1.02 -2.45
N VAL A 97 8.61 0.38 -1.42
CA VAL A 97 8.57 0.93 -0.04
C VAL A 97 9.32 2.27 0.03
N ARG A 98 10.51 2.34 -0.57
CA ARG A 98 11.29 3.58 -0.59
C ARG A 98 10.53 4.72 -1.24
N GLU A 99 9.93 4.49 -2.39
CA GLU A 99 9.13 5.51 -3.07
C GLU A 99 7.95 5.97 -2.20
N THR A 100 7.28 5.02 -1.57
CA THR A 100 6.09 5.29 -0.77
C THR A 100 6.43 6.08 0.50
N VAL A 101 7.44 5.62 1.24
CA VAL A 101 7.72 6.10 2.61
C VAL A 101 8.73 7.25 2.61
N GLU A 102 9.77 7.20 1.78
CA GLU A 102 10.89 8.15 1.86
C GLU A 102 10.85 9.26 0.81
N ARG A 103 10.17 9.04 -0.32
CA ARG A 103 10.22 9.96 -1.47
C ARG A 103 8.92 10.68 -1.75
N GLY A 104 7.86 10.34 -1.03
CA GLY A 104 6.55 10.94 -1.23
C GLY A 104 6.31 12.17 -0.35
N PRO A 105 5.13 12.78 -0.49
CA PRO A 105 4.77 13.99 0.25
C PRO A 105 4.63 13.77 1.76
N TYR A 106 4.52 12.53 2.20
CA TYR A 106 4.33 12.16 3.60
C TYR A 106 5.60 11.62 4.27
N ALA A 107 6.76 11.76 3.64
CA ALA A 107 8.02 11.19 4.12
C ALA A 107 8.40 11.65 5.54
N HIS A 108 8.02 12.85 5.92
CA HIS A 108 8.33 13.45 7.21
C HIS A 108 7.38 13.04 8.33
N LEU A 109 6.31 12.31 8.03
CA LEU A 109 5.31 11.93 9.02
C LEU A 109 5.72 10.70 9.82
N ARG A 110 5.00 10.45 10.91
CA ARG A 110 5.03 9.13 11.57
C ARG A 110 4.31 8.12 10.67
N TRP A 111 4.98 7.00 10.42
CA TRP A 111 4.44 5.90 9.61
C TRP A 111 4.09 4.71 10.47
N LEU A 112 2.96 4.08 10.17
CA LEU A 112 2.56 2.79 10.71
C LEU A 112 2.38 1.80 9.57
N VAL A 113 2.69 0.53 9.85
CA VAL A 113 2.41 -0.60 8.95
C VAL A 113 2.06 -1.81 9.79
N LYS A 114 1.14 -2.64 9.31
CA LYS A 114 0.80 -3.92 9.92
C LYS A 114 1.21 -5.02 8.94
N THR A 115 2.06 -5.93 9.36
CA THR A 115 2.56 -7.02 8.52
C THR A 115 2.80 -8.28 9.34
N GLU A 116 2.55 -9.45 8.74
CA GLU A 116 2.88 -10.75 9.35
C GLU A 116 4.24 -11.27 8.92
N ASP A 117 4.69 -10.92 7.69
CA ASP A 117 5.78 -11.61 7.02
C ASP A 117 6.87 -10.69 6.42
N ALA A 118 6.71 -9.38 6.52
CA ALA A 118 7.63 -8.42 5.88
C ALA A 118 8.34 -7.49 6.87
N GLN A 119 8.48 -7.87 8.13
CA GLN A 119 9.11 -7.04 9.16
C GLN A 119 10.55 -6.66 8.81
N GLU A 120 11.32 -7.58 8.23
CA GLU A 120 12.70 -7.30 7.81
C GLU A 120 12.78 -6.25 6.70
N LEU A 121 11.83 -6.27 5.76
CA LEU A 121 11.73 -5.27 4.71
C LEU A 121 11.51 -3.88 5.31
N TYR A 122 10.53 -3.75 6.18
CA TYR A 122 10.18 -2.46 6.78
C TYR A 122 11.24 -1.96 7.75
N ALA A 123 11.94 -2.86 8.46
CA ALA A 123 13.04 -2.49 9.35
C ALA A 123 14.15 -1.72 8.63
N ARG A 124 14.37 -1.98 7.34
CA ARG A 124 15.35 -1.25 6.52
C ARG A 124 15.02 0.25 6.39
N PHE A 125 13.75 0.60 6.59
CA PHE A 125 13.24 1.97 6.49
C PHE A 125 12.93 2.60 7.85
N GLY A 126 13.49 2.02 8.93
CA GLY A 126 13.36 2.56 10.27
C GLY A 126 12.09 2.15 11.02
N PHE A 127 11.30 1.23 10.45
CA PHE A 127 10.15 0.69 11.18
C PHE A 127 10.62 -0.24 12.30
N GLU A 128 10.06 -0.02 13.47
CA GLU A 128 10.34 -0.80 14.68
C GLU A 128 9.04 -0.96 15.47
N PRO A 129 8.98 -1.85 16.46
CA PRO A 129 7.80 -1.96 17.31
C PRO A 129 7.42 -0.60 17.90
N PRO A 130 6.10 -0.27 17.95
CA PRO A 130 5.67 1.04 18.41
C PRO A 130 5.94 1.23 19.89
N GLU A 131 5.96 2.50 20.31
CA GLU A 131 6.11 2.84 21.72
C GLU A 131 4.92 2.29 22.55
N GLU A 132 5.15 2.05 23.83
CA GLU A 132 4.17 1.44 24.75
C GLU A 132 2.87 2.24 24.90
N ARG A 133 2.88 3.53 24.60
CA ARG A 133 1.70 4.41 24.70
C ARG A 133 0.75 4.30 23.52
N LEU A 134 1.13 3.60 22.45
CA LEU A 134 0.24 3.40 21.31
C LEU A 134 -0.79 2.31 21.64
N LEU A 135 -2.07 2.65 21.53
CA LEU A 135 -3.18 1.72 21.73
C LEU A 135 -3.93 1.50 20.43
N GLU A 136 -4.35 0.28 20.20
CA GLU A 136 -5.18 -0.12 19.05
C GLU A 136 -6.54 -0.61 19.55
N ARG A 137 -7.61 -0.18 18.85
CA ARG A 137 -8.93 -0.80 19.01
C ARG A 137 -9.25 -1.61 17.76
N ALA A 138 -9.58 -2.88 17.95
CA ALA A 138 -9.96 -3.77 16.85
C ALA A 138 -11.21 -3.24 16.10
N PRO A 139 -11.37 -3.60 14.81
CA PRO A 139 -12.54 -3.19 14.04
C PRO A 139 -13.86 -3.55 14.72
N ARG A 140 -14.82 -2.65 14.61
CA ARG A 140 -16.18 -2.80 15.16
C ARG A 140 -17.20 -2.67 14.03
N PRO A 141 -17.35 -3.71 13.17
CA PRO A 141 -18.25 -3.64 12.01
C PRO A 141 -19.73 -3.49 12.41
N ASP A 142 -20.11 -3.92 13.60
CA ASP A 142 -21.44 -3.71 14.17
C ASP A 142 -21.84 -2.22 14.26
N LEU A 143 -20.89 -1.34 14.44
CA LEU A 143 -21.16 0.10 14.53
C LEU A 143 -21.45 0.76 13.19
N HIS A 144 -21.12 0.10 12.07
CA HIS A 144 -21.44 0.61 10.74
C HIS A 144 -22.92 0.42 10.39
N ALA A 145 -23.51 -0.70 10.78
CA ALA A 145 -24.91 -1.04 10.52
C ALA A 145 -25.91 -0.07 11.17
N SER A 146 -25.54 0.59 12.26
CA SER A 146 -26.41 1.51 12.99
C SER A 146 -26.54 2.90 12.35
N ARG A 147 -25.86 3.18 11.23
CA ARG A 147 -25.88 4.47 10.51
C ARG A 147 -26.73 4.47 9.24
N GLN A 148 -27.32 3.36 8.87
CA GLN A 148 -28.25 3.33 7.74
C GLN A 148 -29.63 3.79 8.21
N PRO A 149 -30.21 4.84 7.60
CA PRO A 149 -31.55 5.29 7.91
C PRO A 149 -32.60 4.24 7.53
#